data_d0a93cb120aebf6bd54ff0bfaf6bacfa
#
_entry.id   d0a93cb120aebf6bd54ff0bfaf6bacfa
#
_cell.length_a   1.000
_cell.length_b   1.000
_cell.length_c   1.000
_cell.angle_alpha   90.00
_cell.angle_beta   90.00
_cell.angle_gamma   90.00
#
_symmetry.space_group_name_H-M   'P 1'
#
loop_
_entity.id
_entity.type
_entity.pdbx_description
1 polymer ?
#
loop_
_entity_poly.entity_id
_entity_poly.type
_entity_poly.pdbx_seq_one_letter_code
_entity_poly.pdbx_strand_id
1 'polypeptide(L)'
;MVNTVTFRDFEERDIDFIYKCKNDEKLNSMVVGNFHPFTYEEAEKWVRGCMGEHETYKFWAVCTNDEERRIIGWVSLSNIDRINRCVCHHGIVIGDNDYRDGTAMFEAMIFTMEYAFNSLNLHRLYGSCLSGHKVSPHMLNALGFNLEGVQRDAVCRNEKYYDILNYAMLEEEYHSIVETGDLDIEKLIMRFVSSIKKSKVITNH
;
A
#
# COMPACT_ATOMS: atom_id res chain seq x y z
N MET A 1 -20.59 6.96 3.52
CA MET A 1 -20.06 7.19 2.15
C MET A 1 -20.13 5.90 1.38
N VAL A 2 -20.44 5.93 0.09
CA VAL A 2 -20.35 4.72 -0.76
C VAL A 2 -18.87 4.54 -1.09
N ASN A 3 -18.31 3.37 -0.77
CA ASN A 3 -16.92 3.05 -1.13
C ASN A 3 -16.75 3.12 -2.65
N THR A 4 -15.64 3.69 -3.12
CA THR A 4 -15.33 3.78 -4.55
C THR A 4 -14.73 2.49 -5.07
N VAL A 5 -14.17 1.65 -4.19
CA VAL A 5 -13.59 0.36 -4.52
C VAL A 5 -14.11 -0.76 -3.63
N THR A 6 -13.93 -1.99 -4.09
CA THR A 6 -14.20 -3.23 -3.37
C THR A 6 -12.96 -4.12 -3.36
N PHE A 7 -12.94 -5.12 -2.47
CA PHE A 7 -11.81 -6.04 -2.30
C PHE A 7 -12.27 -7.47 -2.48
N ARG A 8 -11.46 -8.28 -3.17
CA ARG A 8 -11.69 -9.72 -3.36
C ARG A 8 -10.36 -10.47 -3.47
N ASP A 9 -10.42 -11.77 -3.40
CA ASP A 9 -9.27 -12.60 -3.76
C ASP A 9 -8.95 -12.44 -5.25
N PHE A 10 -7.70 -12.74 -5.60
CA PHE A 10 -7.28 -12.79 -7.00
C PHE A 10 -7.99 -13.91 -7.75
N GLU A 11 -8.21 -13.68 -9.04
CA GLU A 11 -8.81 -14.60 -10.00
C GLU A 11 -7.92 -14.73 -11.23
N GLU A 12 -8.04 -15.81 -12.00
CA GLU A 12 -7.23 -15.97 -13.23
C GLU A 12 -7.46 -14.87 -14.25
N ARG A 13 -8.65 -14.25 -14.29
CA ARG A 13 -8.94 -13.10 -15.16
C ARG A 13 -8.11 -11.86 -14.85
N ASP A 14 -7.41 -11.82 -13.72
CA ASP A 14 -6.56 -10.68 -13.31
C ASP A 14 -5.15 -10.73 -13.92
N ILE A 15 -4.75 -11.85 -14.54
CA ILE A 15 -3.40 -12.09 -15.05
C ILE A 15 -2.97 -10.99 -16.03
N ASP A 16 -3.81 -10.64 -16.99
CA ASP A 16 -3.50 -9.60 -18.00
C ASP A 16 -3.23 -8.24 -17.37
N PHE A 17 -4.02 -7.87 -16.36
CA PHE A 17 -3.83 -6.62 -15.61
C PHE A 17 -2.50 -6.64 -14.84
N ILE A 18 -2.20 -7.74 -14.16
CA ILE A 18 -0.95 -7.89 -13.40
C ILE A 18 0.25 -7.88 -14.33
N TYR A 19 0.19 -8.60 -15.47
CA TYR A 19 1.24 -8.60 -16.48
C TYR A 19 1.56 -7.17 -16.96
N LYS A 20 0.54 -6.37 -17.27
CA LYS A 20 0.71 -4.95 -17.66
C LYS A 20 1.35 -4.12 -16.54
N CYS A 21 0.83 -4.24 -15.31
CA CYS A 21 1.35 -3.46 -14.18
C CYS A 21 2.78 -3.82 -13.80
N LYS A 22 3.14 -5.12 -13.82
CA LYS A 22 4.50 -5.58 -13.50
C LYS A 22 5.52 -5.17 -14.56
N ASN A 23 5.09 -4.87 -15.79
CA ASN A 23 5.92 -4.41 -16.89
C ASN A 23 5.88 -2.88 -17.09
N ASP A 24 5.12 -2.14 -16.29
CA ASP A 24 5.13 -0.68 -16.30
C ASP A 24 6.30 -0.16 -15.45
N GLU A 25 7.40 0.23 -16.13
CA GLU A 25 8.61 0.76 -15.48
C GLU A 25 8.30 1.99 -14.61
N LYS A 26 7.42 2.88 -15.08
CA LYS A 26 7.05 4.09 -14.35
C LYS A 26 6.31 3.75 -13.06
N LEU A 27 5.39 2.80 -13.11
CA LEU A 27 4.64 2.32 -11.94
C LEU A 27 5.58 1.69 -10.91
N ASN A 28 6.57 0.94 -11.38
CA ASN A 28 7.52 0.21 -10.54
C ASN A 28 8.78 1.00 -10.15
N SER A 29 8.93 2.24 -10.65
CA SER A 29 10.15 3.03 -10.47
C SER A 29 10.53 3.29 -9.01
N MET A 30 9.57 3.30 -8.09
CA MET A 30 9.77 3.61 -6.67
C MET A 30 9.39 2.46 -5.70
N VAL A 31 9.26 1.25 -6.22
CA VAL A 31 9.11 0.04 -5.39
C VAL A 31 10.43 -0.27 -4.69
N VAL A 32 10.46 -0.71 -3.44
CA VAL A 32 11.70 -0.97 -2.67
C VAL A 32 12.56 -2.06 -3.32
N GLY A 33 11.97 -3.07 -3.95
CA GLY A 33 12.68 -4.13 -4.68
C GLY A 33 13.24 -3.67 -6.04
N ASN A 34 14.04 -4.51 -6.67
CA ASN A 34 14.52 -4.27 -8.04
C ASN A 34 13.36 -4.46 -9.04
N PHE A 35 13.27 -3.56 -10.01
CA PHE A 35 12.37 -3.75 -11.13
C PHE A 35 12.87 -4.92 -11.99
N HIS A 36 11.99 -5.87 -12.22
CA HIS A 36 12.22 -7.01 -13.12
C HIS A 36 10.94 -7.18 -13.97
N PRO A 37 11.04 -7.01 -15.29
CA PRO A 37 9.91 -7.28 -16.17
C PRO A 37 9.48 -8.74 -16.10
N PHE A 38 8.18 -8.98 -16.02
CA PHE A 38 7.62 -10.32 -15.98
C PHE A 38 7.39 -10.87 -17.39
N THR A 39 7.67 -12.15 -17.58
CA THR A 39 7.04 -12.93 -18.66
C THR A 39 5.57 -13.16 -18.30
N TYR A 40 4.77 -13.56 -19.29
CA TYR A 40 3.36 -13.87 -19.03
C TYR A 40 3.20 -15.05 -18.05
N GLU A 41 4.05 -16.07 -18.19
CA GLU A 41 4.09 -17.22 -17.28
C GLU A 41 4.42 -16.83 -15.82
N GLU A 42 5.34 -15.87 -15.64
CA GLU A 42 5.65 -15.33 -14.32
C GLU A 42 4.44 -14.57 -13.72
N ALA A 43 3.69 -13.84 -14.54
CA ALA A 43 2.48 -13.17 -14.11
C ALA A 43 1.38 -14.18 -13.69
N GLU A 44 1.18 -15.26 -14.48
CA GLU A 44 0.29 -16.36 -14.12
C GLU A 44 0.68 -17.00 -12.79
N LYS A 45 1.94 -17.36 -12.64
CA LYS A 45 2.47 -17.97 -11.41
C LYS A 45 2.29 -17.05 -10.21
N TRP A 46 2.54 -15.75 -10.40
CA TRP A 46 2.38 -14.76 -9.34
C TRP A 46 0.91 -14.62 -8.91
N VAL A 47 -0.02 -14.49 -9.86
CA VAL A 47 -1.47 -14.40 -9.56
C VAL A 47 -1.95 -15.64 -8.83
N ARG A 48 -1.62 -16.85 -9.34
CA ARG A 48 -2.00 -18.11 -8.67
C ARG A 48 -1.38 -18.24 -7.27
N GLY A 49 -0.17 -17.73 -7.07
CA GLY A 49 0.48 -17.66 -5.75
C GLY A 49 -0.18 -16.67 -4.79
N CYS A 50 -0.93 -15.68 -5.29
CA CYS A 50 -1.67 -14.72 -4.46
C CYS A 50 -3.09 -15.17 -4.14
N MET A 51 -3.61 -16.21 -4.81
CA MET A 51 -4.95 -16.73 -4.61
C MET A 51 -5.07 -17.52 -3.30
N GLY A 52 -6.22 -17.39 -2.65
CA GLY A 52 -6.56 -18.18 -1.47
C GLY A 52 -5.96 -17.68 -0.16
N GLU A 53 -5.99 -18.56 0.83
CA GLU A 53 -5.53 -18.28 2.19
C GLU A 53 -4.09 -18.79 2.40
N HIS A 54 -3.27 -17.93 3.01
CA HIS A 54 -1.90 -18.24 3.40
C HIS A 54 -1.65 -17.85 4.86
N GLU A 55 -0.80 -18.58 5.55
CA GLU A 55 -0.52 -18.33 6.98
C GLU A 55 0.23 -17.02 7.23
N THR A 56 1.15 -16.68 6.34
CA THR A 56 2.12 -15.58 6.55
C THR A 56 1.93 -14.38 5.65
N TYR A 57 1.00 -14.45 4.70
CA TYR A 57 0.69 -13.31 3.82
C TYR A 57 -0.76 -13.39 3.30
N LYS A 58 -1.27 -12.25 2.86
CA LYS A 58 -2.57 -12.15 2.20
C LYS A 58 -2.52 -11.06 1.15
N PHE A 59 -3.09 -11.35 -0.03
CA PHE A 59 -3.24 -10.42 -1.13
C PHE A 59 -4.72 -10.20 -1.43
N TRP A 60 -5.08 -8.98 -1.79
CA TRP A 60 -6.41 -8.64 -2.30
C TRP A 60 -6.29 -7.85 -3.59
N ALA A 61 -7.12 -8.21 -4.56
CA ALA A 61 -7.41 -7.37 -5.70
C ALA A 61 -8.26 -6.19 -5.24
N VAL A 62 -7.82 -4.98 -5.58
CA VAL A 62 -8.61 -3.75 -5.45
C VAL A 62 -9.41 -3.61 -6.73
N CYS A 63 -10.73 -3.50 -6.63
CA CYS A 63 -11.63 -3.60 -7.76
C CYS A 63 -12.60 -2.42 -7.81
N THR A 64 -13.18 -2.17 -8.99
CA THR A 64 -14.30 -1.25 -9.16
C THR A 64 -15.49 -1.68 -8.29
N ASN A 65 -16.28 -0.70 -7.84
CA ASN A 65 -17.48 -0.94 -7.05
C ASN A 65 -18.73 -1.05 -7.93
N ASP A 66 -18.68 -1.98 -8.89
CA ASP A 66 -19.75 -2.34 -9.81
C ASP A 66 -19.92 -3.87 -9.84
N GLU A 67 -20.89 -4.35 -10.63
CA GLU A 67 -21.18 -5.80 -10.75
C GLU A 67 -19.99 -6.59 -11.34
N GLU A 68 -19.20 -5.98 -12.24
CA GLU A 68 -18.05 -6.62 -12.88
C GLU A 68 -16.91 -6.84 -11.88
N ARG A 69 -16.73 -5.93 -10.91
CA ARG A 69 -15.61 -5.93 -9.96
C ARG A 69 -14.27 -6.09 -10.67
N ARG A 70 -14.06 -5.24 -11.70
CA ARG A 70 -12.83 -5.23 -12.50
C ARG A 70 -11.65 -4.80 -11.64
N ILE A 71 -10.54 -5.52 -11.71
CA ILE A 71 -9.32 -5.17 -10.98
C ILE A 71 -8.74 -3.84 -11.47
N ILE A 72 -8.38 -2.96 -10.54
CA ILE A 72 -7.72 -1.67 -10.76
C ILE A 72 -6.38 -1.55 -10.02
N GLY A 73 -6.11 -2.50 -9.12
CA GLY A 73 -4.91 -2.51 -8.30
C GLY A 73 -4.86 -3.71 -7.37
N TRP A 74 -3.93 -3.68 -6.44
CA TRP A 74 -3.86 -4.67 -5.36
C TRP A 74 -3.26 -4.09 -4.09
N VAL A 75 -3.54 -4.74 -2.98
CA VAL A 75 -2.95 -4.45 -1.68
C VAL A 75 -2.57 -5.76 -0.99
N SER A 76 -1.55 -5.75 -0.15
CA SER A 76 -1.07 -6.96 0.49
C SER A 76 -0.49 -6.74 1.88
N LEU A 77 -0.65 -7.76 2.70
CA LEU A 77 0.02 -7.95 3.98
C LEU A 77 0.97 -9.14 3.87
N SER A 78 2.13 -9.06 4.51
CA SER A 78 3.12 -10.14 4.56
C SER A 78 3.76 -10.22 5.94
N ASN A 79 4.51 -11.28 6.19
CA ASN A 79 5.13 -11.52 7.48
C ASN A 79 4.10 -11.45 8.63
N ILE A 80 2.94 -12.07 8.43
CA ILE A 80 1.93 -12.19 9.50
C ILE A 80 2.53 -13.06 10.59
N ASP A 81 2.85 -12.44 11.72
CA ASP A 81 3.40 -13.10 12.91
C ASP A 81 2.37 -13.04 14.04
N ARG A 82 1.71 -14.17 14.26
CA ARG A 82 0.68 -14.28 15.30
C ARG A 82 1.26 -14.36 16.71
N ILE A 83 2.53 -14.76 16.86
CA ILE A 83 3.21 -14.86 18.15
C ILE A 83 3.58 -13.46 18.64
N ASN A 84 4.24 -12.66 17.80
CA ASN A 84 4.60 -11.28 18.10
C ASN A 84 3.47 -10.29 17.79
N ARG A 85 2.34 -10.77 17.29
CA ARG A 85 1.16 -9.97 16.91
C ARG A 85 1.52 -8.80 16.01
N CYS A 86 2.29 -9.06 14.94
CA CYS A 86 2.69 -8.01 14.00
C CYS A 86 2.55 -8.46 12.54
N VAL A 87 2.45 -7.48 11.64
CA VAL A 87 2.32 -7.70 10.20
C VAL A 87 2.95 -6.57 9.40
N CYS A 88 3.56 -6.91 8.27
CA CYS A 88 4.07 -5.94 7.31
C CYS A 88 3.01 -5.57 6.28
N HIS A 89 2.72 -4.29 6.12
CA HIS A 89 2.04 -3.78 4.94
C HIS A 89 3.04 -3.83 3.78
N HIS A 90 2.92 -4.85 2.92
CA HIS A 90 3.91 -5.10 1.87
C HIS A 90 3.81 -4.14 0.70
N GLY A 91 2.64 -3.53 0.50
CA GLY A 91 2.45 -2.49 -0.51
C GLY A 91 1.03 -2.40 -1.04
N ILE A 92 0.80 -1.29 -1.70
CA ILE A 92 -0.41 -0.98 -2.45
C ILE A 92 0.00 -0.48 -3.83
N VAL A 93 -0.69 -0.96 -4.84
CA VAL A 93 -0.52 -0.51 -6.22
C VAL A 93 -1.89 -0.22 -6.81
N ILE A 94 -2.11 1.00 -7.28
CA ILE A 94 -3.26 1.36 -8.13
C ILE A 94 -2.73 1.48 -9.56
N GLY A 95 -3.01 0.46 -10.37
CA GLY A 95 -2.52 0.35 -11.74
C GLY A 95 -3.37 1.15 -12.74
N ASP A 96 -4.64 1.33 -12.46
CA ASP A 96 -5.57 2.10 -13.29
C ASP A 96 -5.45 3.61 -13.01
N ASN A 97 -5.19 4.41 -14.05
CA ASN A 97 -4.97 5.85 -13.92
C ASN A 97 -6.21 6.61 -13.48
N ASP A 98 -7.40 6.13 -13.82
CA ASP A 98 -8.67 6.79 -13.49
C ASP A 98 -8.99 6.75 -12.00
N TYR A 99 -8.30 5.86 -11.25
CA TYR A 99 -8.44 5.67 -9.81
C TYR A 99 -7.25 6.21 -8.99
N ARG A 100 -6.39 7.05 -9.59
CA ARG A 100 -5.20 7.62 -8.92
C ARG A 100 -5.42 9.00 -8.31
N ASP A 101 -6.65 9.35 -7.99
CA ASP A 101 -7.01 10.58 -7.25
C ASP A 101 -6.64 10.55 -5.75
N GLY A 102 -6.27 9.37 -5.25
CA GLY A 102 -5.93 9.11 -3.85
C GLY A 102 -7.01 8.37 -3.08
N THR A 103 -8.27 8.42 -3.49
CA THR A 103 -9.41 7.79 -2.79
C THR A 103 -9.23 6.29 -2.69
N ALA A 104 -9.03 5.59 -3.81
CA ALA A 104 -8.83 4.13 -3.83
C ALA A 104 -7.63 3.69 -2.99
N MET A 105 -6.56 4.48 -2.96
CA MET A 105 -5.38 4.23 -2.14
C MET A 105 -5.71 4.28 -0.64
N PHE A 106 -6.44 5.31 -0.19
CA PHE A 106 -6.82 5.42 1.22
C PHE A 106 -7.83 4.35 1.63
N GLU A 107 -8.82 4.05 0.80
CA GLU A 107 -9.77 2.96 1.06
C GLU A 107 -9.05 1.62 1.22
N ALA A 108 -8.06 1.32 0.37
CA ALA A 108 -7.29 0.09 0.47
C ALA A 108 -6.39 0.04 1.72
N MET A 109 -5.81 1.18 2.12
CA MET A 109 -5.06 1.25 3.38
C MET A 109 -5.95 1.04 4.60
N ILE A 110 -7.11 1.70 4.67
CA ILE A 110 -8.07 1.55 5.76
C ILE A 110 -8.53 0.09 5.84
N PHE A 111 -8.88 -0.52 4.71
CA PHE A 111 -9.27 -1.93 4.64
C PHE A 111 -8.21 -2.86 5.25
N THR A 112 -6.94 -2.67 4.91
CA THR A 112 -5.85 -3.50 5.45
C THR A 112 -5.55 -3.22 6.92
N MET A 113 -5.72 -1.97 7.38
CA MET A 113 -5.63 -1.62 8.80
C MET A 113 -6.74 -2.31 9.61
N GLU A 114 -7.98 -2.22 9.15
CA GLU A 114 -9.12 -2.92 9.77
C GLU A 114 -8.90 -4.43 9.83
N TYR A 115 -8.41 -5.02 8.74
CA TYR A 115 -8.11 -6.45 8.71
C TYR A 115 -7.00 -6.83 9.70
N ALA A 116 -5.91 -6.06 9.74
CA ALA A 116 -4.79 -6.32 10.65
C ALA A 116 -5.19 -6.21 12.12
N PHE A 117 -5.86 -5.13 12.51
CA PHE A 117 -6.17 -4.85 13.91
C PHE A 117 -7.43 -5.57 14.39
N ASN A 118 -8.51 -5.55 13.60
CA ASN A 118 -9.81 -6.09 14.03
C ASN A 118 -9.99 -7.57 13.68
N SER A 119 -9.60 -8.02 12.46
CA SER A 119 -9.82 -9.41 12.04
C SER A 119 -8.70 -10.34 12.50
N LEU A 120 -7.44 -9.91 12.39
CA LEU A 120 -6.29 -10.70 12.84
C LEU A 120 -5.91 -10.46 14.30
N ASN A 121 -6.49 -9.44 14.96
CA ASN A 121 -6.19 -9.05 16.34
C ASN A 121 -4.68 -8.84 16.56
N LEU A 122 -4.02 -8.14 15.64
CA LEU A 122 -2.59 -7.86 15.75
C LEU A 122 -2.35 -6.56 16.51
N HIS A 123 -1.17 -6.44 17.10
CA HIS A 123 -0.77 -5.27 17.90
C HIS A 123 -0.04 -4.22 17.05
N ARG A 124 0.60 -4.64 15.94
CA ARG A 124 1.50 -3.77 15.18
C ARG A 124 1.38 -4.01 13.68
N LEU A 125 1.13 -2.93 12.95
CA LEU A 125 1.21 -2.87 11.50
C LEU A 125 2.39 -1.99 11.11
N TYR A 126 3.36 -2.53 10.36
CA TYR A 126 4.55 -1.80 9.93
C TYR A 126 4.74 -1.88 8.42
N GLY A 127 5.55 -0.98 7.89
CA GLY A 127 5.89 -0.95 6.47
C GLY A 127 7.04 -0.01 6.19
N SER A 128 7.52 -0.02 4.96
CA SER A 128 8.61 0.85 4.55
C SER A 128 8.40 1.41 3.15
N CYS A 129 9.03 2.54 2.90
CA CYS A 129 9.07 3.15 1.57
C CYS A 129 10.41 3.84 1.32
N LEU A 130 10.73 4.09 0.05
CA LEU A 130 11.92 4.88 -0.32
C LEU A 130 11.73 6.36 0.03
N SER A 131 12.77 7.00 0.52
CA SER A 131 12.78 8.44 0.87
C SER A 131 12.42 9.35 -0.32
N GLY A 132 12.73 8.92 -1.55
CA GLY A 132 12.35 9.62 -2.78
C GLY A 132 10.92 9.39 -3.28
N HIS A 133 10.13 8.55 -2.61
CA HIS A 133 8.77 8.25 -3.03
C HIS A 133 7.85 9.44 -2.74
N LYS A 134 7.21 9.99 -3.81
CA LYS A 134 6.43 11.24 -3.70
C LYS A 134 5.07 11.09 -3.01
N VAL A 135 4.61 9.87 -2.79
CA VAL A 135 3.26 9.57 -2.26
C VAL A 135 3.34 8.88 -0.91
N SER A 136 4.07 7.77 -0.80
CA SER A 136 4.02 6.88 0.36
C SER A 136 4.33 7.54 1.71
N PRO A 137 5.38 8.37 1.88
CA PRO A 137 5.63 9.03 3.16
C PRO A 137 4.47 9.95 3.59
N HIS A 138 3.90 10.68 2.63
CA HIS A 138 2.79 11.61 2.90
C HIS A 138 1.49 10.87 3.22
N MET A 139 1.24 9.74 2.54
CA MET A 139 0.10 8.85 2.80
C MET A 139 0.19 8.25 4.21
N LEU A 140 1.34 7.66 4.56
CA LEU A 140 1.55 7.06 5.88
C LEU A 140 1.40 8.08 7.01
N ASN A 141 1.98 9.26 6.84
CA ASN A 141 1.81 10.36 7.81
C ASN A 141 0.34 10.82 7.93
N ALA A 142 -0.39 10.91 6.80
CA ALA A 142 -1.81 11.30 6.81
C ALA A 142 -2.68 10.28 7.54
N LEU A 143 -2.33 8.98 7.47
CA LEU A 143 -2.99 7.88 8.16
C LEU A 143 -2.60 7.76 9.64
N GLY A 144 -1.60 8.53 10.12
CA GLY A 144 -1.16 8.50 11.50
C GLY A 144 -0.07 7.47 11.81
N PHE A 145 0.59 6.90 10.79
CA PHE A 145 1.77 6.06 11.01
C PHE A 145 2.94 6.89 11.54
N ASN A 146 3.68 6.35 12.48
CA ASN A 146 4.89 6.96 13.05
C ASN A 146 6.14 6.51 12.30
N LEU A 147 7.03 7.45 11.97
CA LEU A 147 8.37 7.16 11.45
C LEU A 147 9.24 6.66 12.60
N GLU A 148 9.70 5.42 12.54
CA GLU A 148 10.53 4.80 13.58
C GLU A 148 12.02 4.82 13.28
N GLY A 149 12.39 4.99 12.01
CA GLY A 149 13.81 5.04 11.64
C GLY A 149 14.07 5.20 10.16
N VAL A 150 15.31 5.50 9.85
CA VAL A 150 15.82 5.69 8.50
C VAL A 150 17.03 4.79 8.29
N GLN A 151 16.96 3.92 7.30
CA GLN A 151 18.11 3.15 6.82
C GLN A 151 18.76 3.95 5.70
N ARG A 152 19.91 4.56 5.99
CA ARG A 152 20.59 5.43 5.04
C ARG A 152 21.22 4.62 3.91
N ASP A 153 21.17 5.14 2.66
CA ASP A 153 21.78 4.56 1.47
C ASP A 153 21.47 3.07 1.26
N ALA A 154 20.24 2.67 1.61
CA ALA A 154 19.85 1.26 1.66
C ALA A 154 19.52 0.66 0.29
N VAL A 155 19.16 1.48 -0.71
CA VAL A 155 18.77 1.02 -2.05
C VAL A 155 19.51 1.84 -3.10
N CYS A 156 20.24 1.16 -4.01
CA CYS A 156 20.88 1.80 -5.16
C CYS A 156 20.01 1.62 -6.42
N ARG A 157 19.71 2.71 -7.12
CA ARG A 157 19.02 2.72 -8.42
C ARG A 157 19.64 3.73 -9.35
N ASN A 158 19.98 3.29 -10.55
CA ASN A 158 20.61 4.15 -11.55
C ASN A 158 21.76 4.98 -10.94
N GLU A 159 22.67 4.30 -10.23
CA GLU A 159 23.84 4.87 -9.55
C GLU A 159 23.50 5.89 -8.42
N LYS A 160 22.24 6.04 -8.06
CA LYS A 160 21.79 6.89 -6.97
C LYS A 160 21.33 6.05 -5.79
N TYR A 161 21.76 6.43 -4.58
CA TYR A 161 21.33 5.81 -3.33
C TYR A 161 20.08 6.48 -2.77
N TYR A 162 19.21 5.67 -2.18
CA TYR A 162 17.99 6.09 -1.50
C TYR A 162 17.92 5.47 -0.12
N ASP A 163 17.44 6.24 0.84
CA ASP A 163 17.12 5.75 2.18
C ASP A 163 15.83 4.95 2.17
N ILE A 164 15.70 3.99 3.10
CA ILE A 164 14.44 3.37 3.44
C ILE A 164 13.89 4.03 4.71
N LEU A 165 12.69 4.53 4.63
CA LEU A 165 11.91 5.07 5.76
C LEU A 165 11.06 3.96 6.32
N ASN A 166 11.20 3.63 7.62
CA ASN A 166 10.44 2.60 8.31
C ASN A 166 9.34 3.25 9.14
N TYR A 167 8.10 2.81 8.93
CA TYR A 167 6.91 3.31 9.60
C TYR A 167 6.18 2.19 10.32
N ALA A 168 5.50 2.54 11.40
CA ALA A 168 4.59 1.63 12.07
C ALA A 168 3.40 2.37 12.67
N MET A 169 2.35 1.59 12.96
CA MET A 169 1.19 1.96 13.74
C MET A 169 0.91 0.85 14.75
N LEU A 170 0.64 1.22 15.99
CA LEU A 170 0.24 0.31 17.06
C LEU A 170 -1.28 0.23 17.18
N GLU A 171 -1.77 -0.84 17.76
CA GLU A 171 -3.20 -1.12 17.97
C GLU A 171 -3.92 0.04 18.67
N GLU A 172 -3.32 0.59 19.75
CA GLU A 172 -3.89 1.71 20.50
C GLU A 172 -3.99 3.00 19.66
N GLU A 173 -2.99 3.26 18.81
CA GLU A 173 -2.97 4.41 17.90
C GLU A 173 -4.07 4.28 16.86
N TYR A 174 -4.25 3.08 16.29
CA TYR A 174 -5.34 2.80 15.35
C TYR A 174 -6.71 3.05 15.98
N HIS A 175 -6.98 2.48 17.16
CA HIS A 175 -8.27 2.66 17.82
C HIS A 175 -8.54 4.12 18.17
N SER A 176 -7.53 4.87 18.63
CA SER A 176 -7.66 6.31 18.89
C SER A 176 -8.05 7.10 17.62
N ILE A 177 -7.44 6.77 16.48
CA ILE A 177 -7.76 7.43 15.20
C ILE A 177 -9.19 7.08 14.73
N VAL A 178 -9.63 5.83 14.94
CA VAL A 178 -11.01 5.41 14.61
C VAL A 178 -12.02 6.15 15.48
N GLU A 179 -11.79 6.24 16.80
CA GLU A 179 -12.67 6.93 17.76
C GLU A 179 -12.83 8.41 17.43
N THR A 180 -11.78 9.08 16.98
CA THR A 180 -11.82 10.51 16.59
C THR A 180 -12.44 10.74 15.20
N GLY A 181 -12.73 9.68 14.44
CA GLY A 181 -13.25 9.77 13.08
C GLY A 181 -12.23 10.35 12.09
N ASP A 182 -10.95 10.16 12.37
CA ASP A 182 -9.85 10.70 11.57
C ASP A 182 -9.47 9.85 10.37
N LEU A 183 -10.11 8.69 10.17
CA LEU A 183 -10.02 7.88 8.95
C LEU A 183 -11.06 8.28 7.88
N ASP A 184 -11.73 9.42 8.05
CA ASP A 184 -12.58 9.98 7.00
C ASP A 184 -11.75 10.32 5.75
N ILE A 185 -12.18 9.83 4.57
CA ILE A 185 -11.43 9.93 3.32
C ILE A 185 -11.16 11.38 2.92
N GLU A 186 -12.13 12.27 3.09
CA GLU A 186 -11.96 13.70 2.75
C GLU A 186 -10.92 14.35 3.65
N LYS A 187 -10.95 14.06 4.95
CA LYS A 187 -9.93 14.53 5.90
C LYS A 187 -8.54 13.98 5.56
N LEU A 188 -8.45 12.71 5.19
CA LEU A 188 -7.19 12.06 4.79
C LEU A 188 -6.61 12.72 3.55
N ILE A 189 -7.42 12.95 2.52
CA ILE A 189 -7.00 13.63 1.28
C ILE A 189 -6.53 15.06 1.60
N MET A 190 -7.24 15.82 2.45
CA MET A 190 -6.82 17.14 2.84
C MET A 190 -5.46 17.16 3.57
N ARG A 191 -5.26 16.24 4.53
CA ARG A 191 -3.97 16.09 5.25
C ARG A 191 -2.83 15.72 4.29
N PHE A 192 -3.07 14.78 3.40
CA PHE A 192 -2.14 14.32 2.38
C PHE A 192 -1.70 15.47 1.45
N VAL A 193 -2.66 16.20 0.87
CA VAL A 193 -2.36 17.35 -0.02
C VAL A 193 -1.60 18.45 0.73
N SER A 194 -1.98 18.73 1.97
CA SER A 194 -1.28 19.70 2.82
C SER A 194 0.17 19.29 3.09
N SER A 195 0.42 18.01 3.36
CA SER A 195 1.76 17.46 3.58
C SER A 195 2.65 17.59 2.34
N ILE A 196 2.14 17.28 1.15
CA ILE A 196 2.86 17.44 -0.12
C ILE A 196 3.22 18.92 -0.39
N LYS A 197 2.28 19.84 -0.13
CA LYS A 197 2.52 21.28 -0.32
C LYS A 197 3.64 21.78 0.60
N LYS A 198 3.65 21.38 1.87
CA LYS A 198 4.70 21.76 2.83
C LYS A 198 6.08 21.25 2.41
N SER A 199 6.20 20.01 1.92
CA SER A 199 7.48 19.46 1.48
C SER A 199 8.08 20.21 0.28
N LYS A 200 7.24 20.68 -0.65
CA LYS A 200 7.71 21.47 -1.82
C LYS A 200 8.25 22.85 -1.46
N VAL A 201 7.78 23.45 -0.39
CA VAL A 201 8.27 24.78 0.07
C VAL A 201 9.67 24.65 0.67
N ILE A 202 9.96 23.55 1.38
CA ILE A 202 11.25 23.30 2.03
C ILE A 202 12.37 22.99 1.02
N THR A 203 12.03 22.35 -0.12
CA THR A 203 13.00 21.98 -1.16
C THR A 203 13.36 23.10 -2.12
N ASN A 204 12.69 24.25 -2.06
CA ASN A 204 12.97 25.44 -2.91
C ASN A 204 13.77 26.54 -2.17
N HIS A 205 14.34 26.22 -1.03
CA HIS A 205 15.31 27.02 -0.28
C HIS A 205 16.62 26.23 -0.11
#